data_6149e7ab71a2d7b79a061e5223e2163e
#
_entry.id   6149e7ab71a2d7b79a061e5223e2163e
#
_cell.length_a   1.000
_cell.length_b   1.000
_cell.length_c   1.000
_cell.angle_alpha   90.00
_cell.angle_beta   90.00
_cell.angle_gamma   90.00
#
_symmetry.space_group_name_H-M   'P 1'
#
loop_
_entity.id
_entity.type
_entity.pdbx_description
1 polymer ?
#
loop_
_entity_poly.entity_id
_entity_poly.type
_entity_poly.pdbx_seq_one_letter_code
_entity_poly.pdbx_strand_id
1 'polypeptide(L)'
;MSVIGLKKANCKNCYKCLKVCPVKSIRVVNEQAQIIDDDCLLCGTCLANCPQNAKTLTSSLDQVKEMLASGEKVAVSLAPSFLGSFSLEKPGQMAAALKKLGFCAVSETAQGAAYVTAQYHDLMVENKMKNIITTCLLYTSP
;
A
#
# COMPACT_ATOMS: atom_id res chain seq x y z
N MET A 1 0.12 -13.45 -0.23
CA MET A 1 -0.53 -13.22 -1.55
C MET A 1 0.24 -12.14 -2.28
N SER A 2 0.76 -12.41 -3.48
CA SER A 2 1.48 -11.38 -4.23
C SER A 2 0.53 -10.28 -4.72
N VAL A 3 0.81 -9.03 -4.35
CA VAL A 3 0.02 -7.86 -4.79
C VAL A 3 0.35 -7.49 -6.24
N ILE A 4 1.60 -7.71 -6.67
CA ILE A 4 2.05 -7.45 -8.04
C ILE A 4 2.29 -8.79 -8.74
N GLY A 5 1.45 -9.12 -9.68
CA GLY A 5 1.48 -10.35 -10.44
C GLY A 5 2.17 -10.24 -11.81
N LEU A 6 2.16 -11.35 -12.55
CA LEU A 6 2.67 -11.44 -13.91
C LEU A 6 1.66 -12.14 -14.82
N LYS A 7 1.27 -11.47 -15.91
CA LYS A 7 0.60 -12.11 -17.04
C LYS A 7 1.67 -12.77 -17.92
N LYS A 8 1.87 -14.07 -17.74
CA LYS A 8 2.91 -14.84 -18.43
C LYS A 8 2.86 -14.68 -19.95
N ALA A 9 1.67 -14.74 -20.54
CA ALA A 9 1.46 -14.60 -21.98
C ALA A 9 1.97 -13.27 -22.57
N ASN A 10 1.98 -12.21 -21.77
CA ASN A 10 2.41 -10.88 -22.22
C ASN A 10 3.91 -10.63 -22.02
N CYS A 11 4.58 -11.39 -21.16
CA CYS A 11 6.00 -11.19 -20.85
C CYS A 11 6.88 -11.64 -22.01
N LYS A 12 7.63 -10.70 -22.61
CA LYS A 12 8.59 -10.95 -23.70
C LYS A 12 10.05 -10.99 -23.23
N ASN A 13 10.29 -11.20 -21.95
CA ASN A 13 11.64 -11.35 -21.38
C ASN A 13 12.58 -10.17 -21.64
N CYS A 14 12.06 -8.94 -21.73
CA CYS A 14 12.87 -7.76 -22.00
C CYS A 14 13.67 -7.29 -20.77
N TYR A 15 13.42 -7.87 -19.61
CA TYR A 15 14.11 -7.61 -18.33
C TYR A 15 14.14 -6.13 -17.88
N LYS A 16 13.31 -5.27 -18.46
CA LYS A 16 13.26 -3.86 -18.05
C LYS A 16 12.87 -3.70 -16.60
N CYS A 17 11.93 -4.52 -16.11
CA CYS A 17 11.49 -4.54 -14.72
C CYS A 17 12.62 -4.86 -13.73
N LEU A 18 13.56 -5.75 -14.08
CA LEU A 18 14.75 -6.05 -13.26
C LEU A 18 15.65 -4.82 -13.13
N LYS A 19 15.85 -4.10 -14.26
CA LYS A 19 16.72 -2.92 -14.28
C LYS A 19 16.18 -1.79 -13.43
N VAL A 20 14.86 -1.55 -13.47
CA VAL A 20 14.21 -0.42 -12.77
C VAL A 20 13.85 -0.72 -11.32
N CYS A 21 13.93 -1.97 -10.87
CA CYS A 21 13.61 -2.32 -9.49
C CYS A 21 14.67 -1.74 -8.52
N PRO A 22 14.29 -0.83 -7.60
CA PRO A 22 15.24 -0.19 -6.69
C PRO A 22 15.87 -1.17 -5.69
N VAL A 23 15.10 -2.18 -5.27
CA VAL A 23 15.52 -3.18 -4.27
C VAL A 23 15.87 -4.54 -4.88
N LYS A 24 15.89 -4.64 -6.21
CA LYS A 24 16.27 -5.86 -6.94
C LYS A 24 15.44 -7.11 -6.58
N SER A 25 14.21 -6.92 -6.13
CA SER A 25 13.27 -7.99 -5.75
C SER A 25 12.64 -8.73 -6.93
N ILE A 26 13.27 -8.72 -8.12
CA ILE A 26 12.78 -9.43 -9.30
C ILE A 26 13.86 -10.37 -9.80
N ARG A 27 13.51 -11.65 -9.94
CA ARG A 27 14.36 -12.69 -10.49
C ARG A 27 13.79 -13.25 -11.79
N VAL A 28 14.62 -13.93 -12.57
CA VAL A 28 14.21 -14.65 -13.78
C VAL A 28 14.06 -16.14 -13.44
N VAL A 29 12.89 -16.68 -13.65
CA VAL A 29 12.59 -18.10 -13.49
C VAL A 29 11.86 -18.57 -14.73
N ASN A 30 12.35 -19.63 -15.36
CA ASN A 30 11.79 -20.16 -16.60
C ASN A 30 11.57 -19.05 -17.64
N GLU A 31 12.63 -18.28 -17.89
CA GLU A 31 12.64 -17.15 -18.83
C GLU A 31 11.62 -16.04 -18.55
N GLN A 32 11.06 -15.96 -17.35
CA GLN A 32 10.09 -14.95 -16.98
C GLN A 32 10.50 -14.18 -15.72
N ALA A 33 10.20 -12.89 -15.70
CA ALA A 33 10.49 -12.01 -14.58
C ALA A 33 9.44 -12.20 -13.47
N GLN A 34 9.83 -12.86 -12.37
CA GLN A 34 9.01 -13.09 -11.19
C GLN A 34 9.43 -12.16 -10.06
N ILE A 35 8.49 -11.74 -9.23
CA ILE A 35 8.73 -10.92 -8.05
C ILE A 35 9.05 -11.84 -6.87
N ILE A 36 10.02 -11.42 -6.05
CA ILE A 36 10.30 -11.99 -4.75
C ILE A 36 9.47 -11.18 -3.76
N ASP A 37 8.38 -11.75 -3.28
CA ASP A 37 7.38 -11.02 -2.48
C ASP A 37 7.95 -10.47 -1.17
N ASP A 38 8.81 -11.23 -0.50
CA ASP A 38 9.42 -10.86 0.78
C ASP A 38 10.37 -9.65 0.67
N ASP A 39 10.97 -9.45 -0.51
CA ASP A 39 11.89 -8.34 -0.77
C ASP A 39 11.19 -7.15 -1.46
N CYS A 40 9.92 -7.27 -1.82
CA CYS A 40 9.22 -6.31 -2.64
C CYS A 40 8.62 -5.15 -1.82
N LEU A 41 9.03 -3.91 -2.11
CA LEU A 41 8.49 -2.70 -1.47
C LEU A 41 7.12 -2.25 -2.03
N LEU A 42 6.52 -2.99 -2.94
CA LEU A 42 5.25 -2.67 -3.59
C LEU A 42 5.20 -1.27 -4.24
N CYS A 43 6.36 -0.71 -4.63
CA CYS A 43 6.48 0.65 -5.16
C CYS A 43 5.87 0.85 -6.55
N GLY A 44 5.48 -0.22 -7.26
CA GLY A 44 4.83 -0.15 -8.58
C GLY A 44 5.75 0.21 -9.75
N THR A 45 7.03 0.54 -9.54
CA THR A 45 7.96 0.96 -10.61
C THR A 45 8.05 -0.05 -11.76
N CYS A 46 8.06 -1.35 -11.46
CA CYS A 46 8.08 -2.40 -12.47
C CYS A 46 6.79 -2.46 -13.31
N LEU A 47 5.66 -2.12 -12.72
CA LEU A 47 4.35 -2.06 -13.38
C LEU A 47 4.29 -0.87 -14.34
N ALA A 48 4.66 0.32 -13.85
CA ALA A 48 4.66 1.55 -14.67
C ALA A 48 5.64 1.50 -15.85
N ASN A 49 6.75 0.76 -15.70
CA ASN A 49 7.79 0.66 -16.74
C ASN A 49 7.68 -0.58 -17.63
N CYS A 50 6.65 -1.41 -17.48
CA CYS A 50 6.50 -2.61 -18.31
C CYS A 50 5.95 -2.27 -19.70
N PRO A 51 6.73 -2.35 -20.79
CA PRO A 51 6.25 -1.95 -22.12
C PRO A 51 5.23 -2.94 -22.70
N GLN A 52 5.13 -4.13 -22.12
CA GLN A 52 4.21 -5.18 -22.57
C GLN A 52 2.95 -5.28 -21.68
N ASN A 53 2.80 -4.42 -20.68
CA ASN A 53 1.72 -4.52 -19.70
C ASN A 53 1.59 -5.93 -19.09
N ALA A 54 2.73 -6.58 -18.88
CA ALA A 54 2.78 -7.94 -18.34
C ALA A 54 2.68 -7.99 -16.81
N LYS A 55 2.88 -6.86 -16.13
CA LYS A 55 2.69 -6.77 -14.69
C LYS A 55 1.24 -6.44 -14.37
N THR A 56 0.70 -7.08 -13.34
CA THR A 56 -0.69 -6.88 -12.87
C THR A 56 -0.69 -6.45 -11.42
N LEU A 57 -1.71 -5.70 -11.04
CA LEU A 57 -1.99 -5.36 -9.66
C LEU A 57 -3.22 -6.14 -9.20
N THR A 58 -3.09 -6.84 -8.08
CA THR A 58 -4.25 -7.46 -7.42
C THR A 58 -4.92 -6.40 -6.56
N SER A 59 -6.14 -6.04 -6.91
CA SER A 59 -6.94 -5.08 -6.17
C SER A 59 -7.84 -5.81 -5.17
N SER A 60 -7.99 -5.25 -3.97
CA SER A 60 -8.98 -5.71 -2.98
C SER A 60 -10.33 -4.98 -3.13
N LEU A 61 -10.54 -4.25 -4.23
CA LEU A 61 -11.75 -3.48 -4.46
C LEU A 61 -13.03 -4.32 -4.41
N ASP A 62 -13.00 -5.51 -5.02
CA ASP A 62 -14.19 -6.37 -5.06
C ASP A 62 -14.49 -6.95 -3.67
N GLN A 63 -13.47 -7.29 -2.88
CA GLN A 63 -13.66 -7.68 -1.48
C GLN A 63 -14.32 -6.56 -0.66
N VAL A 64 -13.87 -5.33 -0.82
CA VAL A 64 -14.47 -4.17 -0.13
C VAL A 64 -15.92 -3.96 -0.55
N LYS A 65 -16.24 -4.10 -1.84
CA LYS A 65 -17.63 -4.02 -2.33
C LYS A 65 -18.51 -5.11 -1.72
N GLU A 66 -18.01 -6.32 -1.63
CA GLU A 66 -18.73 -7.45 -1.00
C GLU A 66 -18.99 -7.18 0.49
N MET A 67 -17.98 -6.70 1.24
CA MET A 67 -18.13 -6.33 2.64
C MET A 67 -19.17 -5.22 2.84
N LEU A 68 -19.17 -4.20 1.98
CA LEU A 68 -20.18 -3.14 2.04
C LEU A 68 -21.58 -3.65 1.68
N ALA A 69 -21.69 -4.57 0.72
CA ALA A 69 -22.96 -5.16 0.30
C ALA A 69 -23.53 -6.15 1.33
N SER A 70 -22.69 -6.81 2.12
CA SER A 70 -23.12 -7.74 3.19
C SER A 70 -23.75 -7.04 4.39
N GLY A 71 -23.68 -5.71 4.46
CA GLY A 71 -24.19 -4.93 5.58
C GLY A 71 -23.26 -4.88 6.80
N GLU A 72 -22.02 -5.34 6.64
CA GLU A 72 -21.01 -5.23 7.70
C GLU A 72 -20.63 -3.77 7.97
N LYS A 73 -20.24 -3.50 9.22
CA LYS A 73 -19.72 -2.17 9.61
C LYS A 73 -18.28 -2.02 9.16
N VAL A 74 -18.07 -1.45 7.99
CA VAL A 74 -16.74 -1.25 7.41
C VAL A 74 -16.26 0.17 7.73
N ALA A 75 -15.11 0.29 8.41
CA ALA A 75 -14.42 1.55 8.63
C ALA A 75 -13.26 1.71 7.65
N VAL A 76 -12.87 2.94 7.33
CA VAL A 76 -11.75 3.24 6.45
C VAL A 76 -10.76 4.19 7.12
N SER A 77 -9.47 3.89 6.98
CA SER A 77 -8.37 4.78 7.36
C SER A 77 -7.72 5.34 6.10
N LEU A 78 -7.71 6.67 5.97
CA LEU A 78 -7.16 7.38 4.82
C LEU A 78 -5.67 7.65 5.01
N ALA A 79 -4.86 7.17 4.08
CA ALA A 79 -3.45 7.54 4.01
C ALA A 79 -3.30 9.00 3.53
N PRO A 80 -2.30 9.77 4.03
CA PRO A 80 -2.12 11.19 3.66
C PRO A 80 -1.96 11.44 2.15
N SER A 81 -1.50 10.44 1.40
CA SER A 81 -1.33 10.49 -0.06
C SER A 81 -2.64 10.71 -0.85
N PHE A 82 -3.82 10.57 -0.22
CA PHE A 82 -5.09 10.83 -0.91
C PHE A 82 -5.19 12.27 -1.41
N LEU A 83 -4.58 13.23 -0.71
CA LEU A 83 -4.56 14.65 -1.11
C LEU A 83 -3.84 14.88 -2.45
N GLY A 84 -2.83 14.07 -2.77
CA GLY A 84 -2.12 14.13 -4.06
C GLY A 84 -2.80 13.33 -5.18
N SER A 85 -3.75 12.46 -4.84
CA SER A 85 -4.40 11.56 -5.81
C SER A 85 -5.78 12.06 -6.27
N PHE A 86 -6.40 12.97 -5.52
CA PHE A 86 -7.74 13.47 -5.79
C PHE A 86 -7.77 15.00 -5.76
N SER A 87 -8.44 15.60 -6.73
CA SER A 87 -8.69 17.05 -6.75
C SER A 87 -9.85 17.36 -5.82
N LEU A 88 -9.53 17.75 -4.58
CA LEU A 88 -10.51 18.06 -3.55
C LEU A 88 -10.59 19.58 -3.37
N GLU A 89 -11.81 20.11 -3.37
CA GLU A 89 -12.06 21.57 -3.21
C GLU A 89 -12.22 21.97 -1.74
N LYS A 90 -12.70 21.05 -0.90
CA LYS A 90 -13.04 21.34 0.51
C LYS A 90 -12.52 20.24 1.46
N PRO A 91 -12.07 20.62 2.66
CA PRO A 91 -11.80 19.66 3.74
C PRO A 91 -13.04 18.79 4.01
N GLY A 92 -12.83 17.51 4.26
CA GLY A 92 -13.91 16.56 4.55
C GLY A 92 -14.69 16.04 3.34
N GLN A 93 -14.46 16.54 2.12
CA GLN A 93 -15.12 16.06 0.91
C GLN A 93 -14.89 14.58 0.66
N MET A 94 -13.67 14.09 0.87
CA MET A 94 -13.33 12.66 0.79
C MET A 94 -14.10 11.84 1.84
N ALA A 95 -14.12 12.30 3.08
CA ALA A 95 -14.85 11.61 4.14
C ALA A 95 -16.35 11.53 3.87
N ALA A 96 -16.94 12.61 3.32
CA ALA A 96 -18.34 12.63 2.92
C ALA A 96 -18.63 11.67 1.77
N ALA A 97 -17.73 11.58 0.78
CA ALA A 97 -17.85 10.64 -0.34
C ALA A 97 -17.80 9.20 0.15
N LEU A 98 -16.86 8.86 1.02
CA LEU A 98 -16.71 7.51 1.58
C LEU A 98 -17.91 7.11 2.43
N LYS A 99 -18.45 8.02 3.24
CA LYS A 99 -19.70 7.76 3.98
C LYS A 99 -20.88 7.49 3.05
N LYS A 100 -20.99 8.20 1.92
CA LYS A 100 -22.00 7.92 0.90
C LYS A 100 -21.84 6.57 0.21
N LEU A 101 -20.63 6.05 0.13
CA LEU A 101 -20.34 4.70 -0.37
C LEU A 101 -20.70 3.59 0.63
N GLY A 102 -21.06 3.92 1.87
CA GLY A 102 -21.50 2.95 2.87
C GLY A 102 -20.51 2.70 4.01
N PHE A 103 -19.36 3.38 4.06
CA PHE A 103 -18.45 3.23 5.18
C PHE A 103 -19.05 3.86 6.45
N CYS A 104 -19.04 3.10 7.55
CA CYS A 104 -19.61 3.55 8.83
C CYS A 104 -18.73 4.59 9.55
N ALA A 105 -17.41 4.52 9.36
CA ALA A 105 -16.44 5.44 9.93
C ALA A 105 -15.32 5.76 8.94
N VAL A 106 -14.82 6.98 9.01
CA VAL A 106 -13.69 7.48 8.21
C VAL A 106 -12.74 8.19 9.17
N SER A 107 -11.49 7.75 9.22
CA SER A 107 -10.41 8.36 9.98
C SER A 107 -9.19 8.62 9.09
N GLU A 108 -8.29 9.46 9.52
CA GLU A 108 -7.00 9.65 8.86
C GLU A 108 -5.91 8.84 9.57
N THR A 109 -5.09 8.13 8.82
CA THR A 109 -3.93 7.39 9.36
C THR A 109 -2.97 8.31 10.11
N ALA A 110 -2.91 9.60 9.72
CA ALA A 110 -2.12 10.63 10.40
C ALA A 110 -2.49 10.80 11.87
N GLN A 111 -3.76 10.59 12.25
CA GLN A 111 -4.19 10.64 13.67
C GLN A 111 -3.54 9.51 14.46
N GLY A 112 -3.51 8.29 13.92
CA GLY A 112 -2.83 7.16 14.54
C GLY A 112 -1.32 7.42 14.69
N ALA A 113 -0.69 8.00 13.67
CA ALA A 113 0.72 8.37 13.72
C ALA A 113 1.01 9.40 14.83
N ALA A 114 0.12 10.37 15.06
CA ALA A 114 0.27 11.33 16.14
C ALA A 114 0.22 10.66 17.53
N TYR A 115 -0.70 9.71 17.74
CA TYR A 115 -0.76 8.94 18.99
C TYR A 115 0.50 8.10 19.21
N VAL A 116 0.97 7.40 18.18
CA VAL A 116 2.21 6.60 18.26
C VAL A 116 3.42 7.48 18.56
N THR A 117 3.51 8.66 17.94
CA THR A 117 4.60 9.61 18.20
C THR A 117 4.60 10.07 19.66
N ALA A 118 3.44 10.37 20.23
CA ALA A 118 3.33 10.75 21.65
C ALA A 118 3.80 9.60 22.56
N GLN A 119 3.41 8.36 22.27
CA GLN A 119 3.85 7.20 23.05
C GLN A 119 5.37 6.97 22.95
N TYR A 120 5.97 7.14 21.77
CA TYR A 120 7.43 7.07 21.64
C TYR A 120 8.14 8.17 22.44
N HIS A 121 7.61 9.38 22.44
CA HIS A 121 8.15 10.47 23.26
C HIS A 121 8.16 10.08 24.75
N ASP A 122 7.04 9.56 25.27
CA ASP A 122 6.92 9.14 26.67
C ASP A 122 7.91 8.02 27.02
N LEU A 123 8.06 7.00 26.15
CA LEU A 123 9.03 5.92 26.31
C LEU A 123 10.48 6.42 26.34
N MET A 124 10.81 7.44 25.55
CA MET A 124 12.14 8.06 25.56
C MET A 124 12.39 8.87 26.82
N VAL A 125 11.41 9.66 27.26
CA VAL A 125 11.51 10.47 28.48
C VAL A 125 11.67 9.59 29.71
N GLU A 126 10.94 8.48 29.78
CA GLU A 126 11.00 7.51 30.89
C GLU A 126 12.26 6.60 30.84
N ASN A 127 13.16 6.77 29.86
CA ASN A 127 14.34 5.92 29.64
C ASN A 127 14.04 4.41 29.58
N LYS A 128 12.81 4.02 29.21
CA LYS A 128 12.43 2.63 29.06
C LYS A 128 13.04 1.97 27.84
N MET A 129 13.41 2.78 26.83
CA MET A 129 14.04 2.32 25.59
C MET A 129 15.26 3.19 25.26
N LYS A 130 16.40 2.55 25.02
CA LYS A 130 17.65 3.24 24.62
C LYS A 130 17.64 3.64 23.16
N ASN A 131 17.08 2.80 22.30
CA ASN A 131 16.99 3.03 20.86
C ASN A 131 15.60 2.60 20.38
N ILE A 132 14.97 3.43 19.56
CA ILE A 132 13.68 3.11 18.92
C ILE A 132 13.91 3.13 17.41
N ILE A 133 13.71 1.98 16.76
CA ILE A 133 13.69 1.86 15.30
C ILE A 133 12.25 1.66 14.89
N THR A 134 11.74 2.57 14.08
CA THR A 134 10.34 2.54 13.62
C THR A 134 10.27 2.44 12.11
N THR A 135 9.13 2.07 11.59
CA THR A 135 8.83 2.03 10.17
C THR A 135 7.53 2.75 9.89
N CYS A 136 7.42 3.36 8.71
CA CYS A 136 6.17 3.96 8.24
C CYS A 136 5.20 2.95 7.61
N LEU A 137 5.61 1.69 7.46
CA LEU A 137 4.84 0.64 6.81
C LEU A 137 4.37 -0.38 7.85
N LEU A 138 3.06 -0.54 8.02
CA LEU A 138 2.47 -1.41 9.03
C LEU A 138 2.94 -2.88 8.94
N TYR A 139 3.13 -3.39 7.72
CA TYR A 139 3.57 -4.78 7.51
C TYR A 139 5.07 -5.01 7.73
N THR A 140 5.84 -3.95 7.94
CA THR A 140 7.27 -4.03 8.31
C THR A 140 7.51 -3.63 9.76
N SER A 141 6.45 -3.34 10.51
CA SER A 141 6.53 -3.10 11.95
C SER A 141 6.78 -4.42 12.68
N PRO A 142 7.74 -4.49 13.63
CA PRO A 142 7.98 -5.67 14.44
C PRO A 142 6.78 -6.02 15.33
#